data_57abe50a3fba79c741e5a930ee140097
#
_entry.id   57abe50a3fba79c741e5a930ee140097
#
_cell.length_a   1.000
_cell.length_b   1.000
_cell.length_c   1.000
_cell.angle_alpha   90.00
_cell.angle_beta   90.00
_cell.angle_gamma   90.00
#
_symmetry.space_group_name_H-M   'P 1'
#
loop_
_entity.id
_entity.type
_entity.pdbx_description
1 polymer ?
#
loop_
_entity_poly.entity_id
_entity_poly.type
_entity_poly.pdbx_seq_one_letter_code
_entity_poly.pdbx_strand_id
1 'polypeptide(L)'
;MPPGLAKGPPERDGREDEMTRGAISAAALLAVLVAGPALAQRPAEAPGASSPKDLARDFEGVWTNASVTQLERPAAYSGLVVPKEQADAVAKATSARRESANGRSDLGQGAFKDENAQAGYNAFWIDSGDGLMRVRGEARSSFITSPADGKMPFRDRAKSLALMIRDGQEYRSGKGAYTDPEDLPIRERCLISQSDAGGPVMLNAIYNNNYSFLVTPGYFVIDLEMNHDVRIAPIFASAEKARAAHKPASIRPWLGDSVAWWDGDTMVVETRNVHPEQEGRTLTPVSSQGVVTERFTRIARDELLYQFKVEDPVHYTQAWSGEYSFKPAKGQIYEYACHEGNYAMEGILRGARLAEQAAAKSGGR
;
A
#
# COMPACT_ATOMS: atom_id res chain seq x y z
N MET A 1 -28.53 41.61 -24.37
CA MET A 1 -29.60 41.67 -23.35
C MET A 1 -29.80 40.27 -22.79
N PRO A 2 -29.51 40.00 -21.53
CA PRO A 2 -29.90 38.74 -20.86
C PRO A 2 -31.15 38.95 -20.00
N PRO A 3 -32.01 37.97 -19.76
CA PRO A 3 -32.95 37.95 -18.67
C PRO A 3 -32.49 36.96 -17.60
N GLY A 4 -32.46 37.32 -16.37
CA GLY A 4 -33.52 37.40 -15.38
C GLY A 4 -33.07 36.51 -14.19
N LEU A 5 -32.60 37.16 -13.12
CA LEU A 5 -32.34 36.57 -11.80
C LEU A 5 -33.67 36.12 -11.15
N ALA A 6 -33.73 34.88 -10.68
CA ALA A 6 -34.79 34.37 -9.84
C ALA A 6 -34.51 34.62 -8.35
N LYS A 7 -35.52 35.10 -7.65
CA LYS A 7 -35.54 35.53 -6.25
C LYS A 7 -35.49 34.33 -5.29
N GLY A 8 -34.80 34.52 -4.16
CA GLY A 8 -34.80 33.61 -3.01
C GLY A 8 -36.10 33.64 -2.20
N PRO A 9 -36.34 32.67 -1.30
CA PRO A 9 -37.54 32.56 -0.49
C PRO A 9 -37.55 33.54 0.71
N PRO A 10 -38.73 33.84 1.27
CA PRO A 10 -38.92 34.93 2.24
C PRO A 10 -38.55 34.55 3.69
N GLU A 11 -38.07 35.56 4.38
CA GLU A 11 -37.89 35.61 5.83
C GLU A 11 -39.19 35.34 6.59
N ARG A 12 -39.13 34.58 7.67
CA ARG A 12 -40.21 34.46 8.66
C ARG A 12 -39.98 35.40 9.82
N ASP A 13 -40.97 36.26 9.96
CA ASP A 13 -41.17 37.25 11.02
C ASP A 13 -41.40 36.61 12.39
N GLY A 14 -40.74 37.15 13.40
CA GLY A 14 -40.89 36.76 14.78
C GLY A 14 -42.12 37.44 15.41
N ARG A 15 -42.87 36.67 16.16
CA ARG A 15 -43.78 37.21 17.20
C ARG A 15 -43.64 36.45 18.49
N GLU A 16 -43.16 37.17 19.46
CA GLU A 16 -43.30 36.85 20.89
C GLU A 16 -44.76 36.88 21.27
N ASP A 17 -45.21 35.93 22.07
CA ASP A 17 -46.37 36.10 22.94
C ASP A 17 -46.09 35.48 24.32
N GLU A 18 -46.21 36.34 25.26
CA GLU A 18 -46.07 36.16 26.70
C GLU A 18 -47.35 35.58 27.35
N MET A 19 -47.08 34.89 28.46
CA MET A 19 -47.98 34.68 29.63
C MET A 19 -49.07 33.61 29.52
N THR A 20 -48.97 32.58 30.36
CA THR A 20 -49.75 32.54 31.58
C THR A 20 -49.25 31.48 32.57
N ARG A 21 -49.15 31.92 33.84
CA ARG A 21 -48.90 31.10 35.03
C ARG A 21 -50.15 30.26 35.35
N GLY A 22 -49.98 28.98 35.62
CA GLY A 22 -50.99 28.12 36.21
C GLY A 22 -50.33 27.08 37.10
N ALA A 23 -50.63 27.10 38.34
CA ALA A 23 -50.04 26.34 39.44
C ALA A 23 -50.63 24.93 39.58
N ILE A 24 -49.83 24.08 40.19
CA ILE A 24 -50.12 22.96 41.09
C ILE A 24 -50.78 21.71 40.51
N SER A 25 -50.03 20.59 40.52
CA SER A 25 -50.40 19.35 41.21
C SER A 25 -49.22 18.41 41.35
N ALA A 26 -48.88 18.11 42.56
CA ALA A 26 -47.95 17.06 42.94
C ALA A 26 -48.57 15.69 42.64
N ALA A 27 -47.96 14.95 41.71
CA ALA A 27 -48.20 13.52 41.56
C ALA A 27 -46.87 12.79 41.84
N ALA A 28 -46.83 12.09 42.95
CA ALA A 28 -45.74 11.22 43.35
C ALA A 28 -45.64 10.06 42.37
N LEU A 29 -44.67 10.08 41.49
CA LEU A 29 -44.28 8.89 40.67
C LEU A 29 -43.27 8.09 41.46
N LEU A 30 -43.68 6.89 41.88
CA LEU A 30 -42.85 5.85 42.44
C LEU A 30 -41.86 5.40 41.36
N ALA A 31 -40.63 5.81 41.42
CA ALA A 31 -39.56 5.28 40.57
C ALA A 31 -39.15 3.89 41.09
N VAL A 32 -39.60 2.86 40.40
CA VAL A 32 -39.08 1.50 40.56
C VAL A 32 -37.69 1.47 39.96
N LEU A 33 -36.67 1.54 40.79
CA LEU A 33 -35.29 1.28 40.42
C LEU A 33 -35.16 -0.22 40.08
N VAL A 34 -35.26 -0.57 38.79
CA VAL A 34 -34.79 -1.85 38.28
C VAL A 34 -33.25 -1.77 38.27
N ALA A 35 -32.63 -2.31 39.30
CA ALA A 35 -31.22 -2.55 39.34
C ALA A 35 -30.88 -3.63 38.27
N GLY A 36 -30.58 -3.20 37.06
CA GLY A 36 -29.93 -4.07 36.09
C GLY A 36 -28.54 -4.44 36.60
N PRO A 37 -28.04 -5.64 36.28
CA PRO A 37 -26.68 -6.04 36.68
C PRO A 37 -25.70 -5.00 36.09
N ALA A 38 -25.00 -4.29 36.97
CA ALA A 38 -23.89 -3.46 36.58
C ALA A 38 -22.85 -4.40 35.92
N LEU A 39 -22.73 -4.31 34.59
CA LEU A 39 -21.58 -4.85 33.89
C LEU A 39 -20.38 -4.11 34.50
N ALA A 40 -19.73 -4.77 35.43
CA ALA A 40 -18.45 -4.32 35.96
C ALA A 40 -17.52 -4.12 34.76
N GLN A 41 -17.28 -2.87 34.39
CA GLN A 41 -16.20 -2.51 33.50
C GLN A 41 -14.93 -3.06 34.19
N ARG A 42 -14.35 -4.11 33.62
CA ARG A 42 -13.00 -4.52 33.99
C ARG A 42 -12.14 -3.27 33.91
N PRO A 43 -11.38 -2.93 34.96
CA PRO A 43 -10.33 -1.93 34.84
C PRO A 43 -9.50 -2.31 33.61
N ALA A 44 -9.23 -1.36 32.73
CA ALA A 44 -8.25 -1.58 31.68
C ALA A 44 -6.95 -2.01 32.39
N GLU A 45 -6.61 -3.27 32.25
CA GLU A 45 -5.32 -3.79 32.71
C GLU A 45 -4.28 -2.92 32.04
N ALA A 46 -3.48 -2.22 32.84
CA ALA A 46 -2.30 -1.54 32.31
C ALA A 46 -1.51 -2.58 31.53
N PRO A 47 -1.04 -2.29 30.29
CA PRO A 47 -0.33 -3.28 29.51
C PRO A 47 0.84 -3.81 30.35
N GLY A 48 0.66 -5.03 30.85
CA GLY A 48 1.70 -5.76 31.55
C GLY A 48 2.88 -5.84 30.58
N ALA A 49 4.08 -5.54 31.06
CA ALA A 49 5.29 -5.69 30.26
C ALA A 49 5.32 -7.14 29.74
N SER A 50 5.02 -7.30 28.43
CA SER A 50 5.05 -8.60 27.76
C SER A 50 6.44 -9.23 27.96
N SER A 51 6.48 -10.53 28.24
CA SER A 51 7.76 -11.23 28.35
C SER A 51 8.51 -11.13 27.01
N PRO A 52 9.84 -11.21 26.99
CA PRO A 52 10.60 -11.21 25.73
C PRO A 52 10.12 -12.26 24.71
N LYS A 53 9.57 -13.40 25.17
CA LYS A 53 9.00 -14.43 24.31
C LYS A 53 7.64 -14.04 23.71
N ASP A 54 6.83 -13.30 24.47
CA ASP A 54 5.54 -12.81 23.96
C ASP A 54 5.76 -11.72 22.92
N LEU A 55 6.79 -10.91 23.09
CA LEU A 55 7.17 -9.87 22.15
C LEU A 55 7.64 -10.41 20.80
N ALA A 56 8.34 -11.54 20.76
CA ALA A 56 8.93 -12.09 19.54
C ALA A 56 7.87 -12.52 18.48
N ARG A 57 6.68 -12.88 18.94
CA ARG A 57 5.55 -13.29 18.06
C ARG A 57 4.42 -12.26 18.00
N ASP A 58 4.59 -11.13 18.64
CA ASP A 58 3.65 -10.02 18.62
C ASP A 58 3.99 -9.10 17.46
N PHE A 59 3.17 -9.14 16.40
CA PHE A 59 3.26 -8.25 15.24
C PHE A 59 2.17 -7.18 15.26
N GLU A 60 1.42 -7.09 16.35
CA GLU A 60 0.31 -6.15 16.49
C GLU A 60 0.79 -4.70 16.31
N GLY A 61 -0.07 -3.91 15.68
CA GLY A 61 0.16 -2.49 15.42
C GLY A 61 0.18 -2.15 13.93
N VAL A 62 0.36 -0.86 13.68
CA VAL A 62 0.53 -0.35 12.31
C VAL A 62 2.02 -0.10 12.07
N TRP A 63 2.49 -0.62 10.97
CA TRP A 63 3.89 -0.61 10.57
C TRP A 63 4.06 0.11 9.25
N THR A 64 5.23 0.72 9.02
CA THR A 64 5.53 1.35 7.74
C THR A 64 6.90 0.91 7.22
N ASN A 65 7.02 0.76 5.90
CA ASN A 65 8.28 0.58 5.18
C ASN A 65 8.69 1.83 4.39
N ALA A 66 8.05 2.98 4.65
CA ALA A 66 8.36 4.23 3.99
C ALA A 66 9.85 4.57 4.09
N SER A 67 10.51 4.70 2.97
CA SER A 67 11.92 5.09 2.86
C SER A 67 12.28 5.51 1.44
N VAL A 68 13.36 6.26 1.28
CA VAL A 68 13.91 6.60 -0.05
C VAL A 68 14.92 5.57 -0.57
N THR A 69 15.11 4.46 0.17
CA THR A 69 15.96 3.34 -0.28
C THR A 69 15.29 2.64 -1.45
N GLN A 70 16.07 2.37 -2.48
CA GLN A 70 15.61 1.67 -3.67
C GLN A 70 15.83 0.15 -3.55
N LEU A 71 15.10 -0.63 -4.34
CA LEU A 71 15.29 -2.08 -4.42
C LEU A 71 16.73 -2.41 -4.82
N GLU A 72 17.18 -1.88 -5.94
CA GLU A 72 18.55 -2.06 -6.43
C GLU A 72 19.47 -0.94 -5.94
N ARG A 73 20.75 -1.28 -5.71
CA ARG A 73 21.76 -0.31 -5.30
C ARG A 73 22.03 0.72 -6.40
N PRO A 74 21.81 2.02 -6.13
CA PRO A 74 22.24 3.08 -7.04
C PRO A 74 23.76 3.12 -7.19
N ALA A 75 24.23 3.55 -8.36
CA ALA A 75 25.67 3.64 -8.67
C ALA A 75 26.45 4.59 -7.75
N ALA A 76 25.75 5.49 -7.06
CA ALA A 76 26.35 6.41 -6.10
C ALA A 76 26.84 5.72 -4.80
N TYR A 77 26.48 4.45 -4.58
CA TYR A 77 26.86 3.71 -3.38
C TYR A 77 27.76 2.52 -3.72
N SER A 78 28.91 2.44 -3.06
CA SER A 78 29.87 1.36 -3.24
C SER A 78 29.55 0.08 -2.47
N GLY A 79 28.67 0.17 -1.45
CA GLY A 79 28.32 -0.94 -0.57
C GLY A 79 26.88 -0.90 -0.06
N LEU A 80 26.48 -1.95 0.62
CA LEU A 80 25.13 -2.08 1.18
C LEU A 80 24.89 -1.09 2.34
N VAL A 81 25.85 -0.99 3.25
CA VAL A 81 25.79 -0.09 4.41
C VAL A 81 26.28 1.30 4.00
N VAL A 82 25.49 2.30 4.29
CA VAL A 82 25.79 3.70 3.99
C VAL A 82 26.36 4.37 5.24
N PRO A 83 27.51 5.06 5.15
CA PRO A 83 28.06 5.83 6.25
C PRO A 83 27.04 6.84 6.81
N LYS A 84 27.11 7.08 8.13
CA LYS A 84 26.15 7.93 8.84
C LYS A 84 26.05 9.32 8.22
N GLU A 85 27.16 9.94 7.90
CA GLU A 85 27.23 11.29 7.33
C GLU A 85 26.53 11.37 5.96
N GLN A 86 26.69 10.34 5.14
CA GLN A 86 26.04 10.26 3.84
C GLN A 86 24.53 10.01 4.00
N ALA A 87 24.13 9.16 4.95
CA ALA A 87 22.72 8.90 5.25
C ALA A 87 22.00 10.15 5.79
N ASP A 88 22.68 10.91 6.65
CA ASP A 88 22.16 12.17 7.20
C ASP A 88 22.02 13.24 6.10
N ALA A 89 22.96 13.28 5.16
CA ALA A 89 22.87 14.18 4.00
C ALA A 89 21.64 13.84 3.11
N VAL A 90 21.36 12.55 2.90
CA VAL A 90 20.15 12.09 2.18
C VAL A 90 18.89 12.51 2.92
N ALA A 91 18.83 12.32 4.23
CA ALA A 91 17.67 12.71 5.03
C ALA A 91 17.42 14.22 4.96
N LYS A 92 18.49 15.04 5.09
CA LYS A 92 18.40 16.49 4.96
C LYS A 92 17.90 16.92 3.57
N ALA A 93 18.43 16.30 2.51
CA ALA A 93 17.99 16.59 1.14
C ALA A 93 16.52 16.20 0.89
N THR A 94 16.07 15.09 1.47
CA THR A 94 14.68 14.63 1.40
C THR A 94 13.74 15.62 2.11
N SER A 95 14.06 16.06 3.32
CA SER A 95 13.30 17.10 4.05
C SER A 95 13.22 18.41 3.25
N ALA A 96 14.33 18.89 2.73
CA ALA A 96 14.36 20.14 1.95
C ALA A 96 13.50 20.05 0.68
N ARG A 97 13.50 18.90 -0.01
CA ARG A 97 12.61 18.67 -1.17
C ARG A 97 11.13 18.71 -0.77
N ARG A 98 10.78 18.07 0.34
CA ARG A 98 9.41 18.06 0.85
C ARG A 98 8.94 19.47 1.23
N GLU A 99 9.76 20.23 1.94
CA GLU A 99 9.47 21.61 2.29
C GLU A 99 9.28 22.49 1.02
N SER A 100 10.20 22.38 0.05
CA SER A 100 10.08 23.10 -1.22
C SER A 100 8.82 22.71 -2.01
N ALA A 101 8.44 21.44 -2.01
CA ALA A 101 7.23 20.98 -2.69
C ALA A 101 5.96 21.47 -1.98
N ASN A 102 5.94 21.48 -0.65
CA ASN A 102 4.81 21.98 0.15
C ASN A 102 4.66 23.51 0.01
N GLY A 103 5.76 24.27 -0.01
CA GLY A 103 5.73 25.73 -0.21
C GLY A 103 5.18 26.16 -1.57
N ARG A 104 5.22 25.27 -2.59
CA ARG A 104 4.62 25.56 -3.90
C ARG A 104 3.11 25.30 -3.95
N SER A 105 2.56 24.52 -3.05
CA SER A 105 1.12 24.25 -3.01
C SER A 105 0.29 25.46 -2.55
N ASP A 106 0.90 26.43 -1.89
CA ASP A 106 0.23 27.67 -1.43
C ASP A 106 0.11 28.73 -2.53
N LEU A 107 0.70 28.51 -3.69
CA LEU A 107 0.63 29.43 -4.81
C LEU A 107 -0.71 29.29 -5.56
N GLY A 108 -1.75 29.91 -5.04
CA GLY A 108 -3.03 30.03 -5.71
C GLY A 108 -2.87 30.57 -7.14
N GLN A 109 -3.59 29.97 -8.09
CA GLN A 109 -3.88 30.42 -9.45
C GLN A 109 -2.71 30.68 -10.44
N GLY A 110 -1.47 30.59 -10.07
CA GLY A 110 -0.31 30.81 -10.99
C GLY A 110 0.50 29.55 -11.33
N ALA A 111 0.28 28.47 -10.62
CA ALA A 111 1.15 27.27 -10.65
C ALA A 111 1.09 26.44 -11.96
N PHE A 112 0.12 26.70 -12.83
CA PHE A 112 -0.05 25.96 -14.08
C PHE A 112 0.83 26.45 -15.25
N LYS A 113 1.73 27.40 -15.00
CA LYS A 113 2.63 27.95 -16.04
C LYS A 113 4.07 27.40 -15.98
N ASP A 114 4.37 26.54 -15.02
CA ASP A 114 5.70 25.96 -14.91
C ASP A 114 5.76 24.67 -15.74
N GLU A 115 6.76 24.58 -16.64
CA GLU A 115 7.01 23.45 -17.53
C GLU A 115 7.27 22.12 -16.78
N ASN A 116 7.40 22.17 -15.47
CA ASN A 116 7.46 21.04 -14.55
C ASN A 116 6.06 20.73 -13.94
N ALA A 117 5.06 20.51 -14.79
CA ALA A 117 3.68 20.19 -14.39
C ALA A 117 3.49 18.90 -13.54
N GLN A 118 4.59 18.29 -13.08
CA GLN A 118 4.55 17.30 -11.98
C GLN A 118 4.34 17.95 -10.60
N ALA A 119 4.34 19.28 -10.51
CA ALA A 119 4.11 20.06 -9.29
C ALA A 119 2.62 20.17 -8.87
N GLY A 120 1.69 19.54 -9.59
CA GLY A 120 0.26 19.56 -9.25
C GLY A 120 -0.17 18.56 -8.18
N TYR A 121 0.72 17.69 -7.71
CA TYR A 121 0.43 16.74 -6.63
C TYR A 121 0.90 17.34 -5.31
N ASN A 122 -0.01 17.55 -4.37
CA ASN A 122 0.33 18.08 -3.06
C ASN A 122 1.33 17.16 -2.37
N ALA A 123 2.54 17.65 -2.11
CA ALA A 123 3.63 16.85 -1.58
C ALA A 123 3.36 16.26 -0.18
N PHE A 124 2.40 16.80 0.55
CA PHE A 124 2.02 16.27 1.87
C PHE A 124 1.33 14.90 1.82
N TRP A 125 0.75 14.53 0.67
CA TRP A 125 0.20 13.18 0.45
C TRP A 125 1.27 12.14 0.15
N ILE A 126 2.49 12.60 -0.17
CA ILE A 126 3.60 11.70 -0.50
C ILE A 126 4.31 11.31 0.80
N ASP A 127 4.23 10.03 1.15
CA ASP A 127 4.95 9.45 2.28
C ASP A 127 6.01 8.46 1.79
N SER A 128 7.02 8.99 1.12
CA SER A 128 8.18 8.22 0.69
C SER A 128 9.25 8.06 1.78
N GLY A 129 8.92 8.39 3.04
CA GLY A 129 9.84 8.33 4.18
C GLY A 129 10.80 9.52 4.26
N ASP A 130 11.51 9.61 5.40
CA ASP A 130 12.38 10.75 5.74
C ASP A 130 13.84 10.54 5.34
N GLY A 131 14.22 9.35 4.90
CA GLY A 131 15.59 9.02 4.56
C GLY A 131 15.79 7.56 4.17
N LEU A 132 17.04 7.11 4.20
CA LEU A 132 17.37 5.73 3.89
C LEU A 132 16.82 4.78 4.97
N MET A 133 16.32 3.61 4.53
CA MET A 133 15.93 2.52 5.40
C MET A 133 17.07 2.12 6.33
N ARG A 134 16.73 1.85 7.59
CA ARG A 134 17.69 1.35 8.57
C ARG A 134 17.30 -0.05 9.01
N VAL A 135 18.27 -0.94 8.99
CA VAL A 135 18.16 -2.30 9.54
C VAL A 135 19.15 -2.42 10.66
N ARG A 136 18.70 -2.70 11.89
CA ARG A 136 19.54 -2.74 13.10
C ARG A 136 20.37 -1.46 13.29
N GLY A 137 19.79 -0.32 12.96
CA GLY A 137 20.44 0.99 13.03
C GLY A 137 21.32 1.37 11.85
N GLU A 138 21.72 0.44 11.00
CA GLU A 138 22.55 0.72 9.82
C GLU A 138 21.70 1.16 8.62
N ALA A 139 22.08 2.27 7.98
CA ALA A 139 21.42 2.75 6.77
C ALA A 139 21.76 1.86 5.56
N ARG A 140 20.76 1.53 4.75
CA ARG A 140 20.88 0.66 3.57
C ARG A 140 20.80 1.44 2.28
N SER A 141 21.74 1.18 1.35
CA SER A 141 21.75 1.76 0.00
C SER A 141 20.77 1.07 -0.96
N SER A 142 20.37 -0.16 -0.64
CA SER A 142 19.43 -0.98 -1.41
C SER A 142 18.76 -2.00 -0.50
N PHE A 143 17.62 -2.56 -0.93
CA PHE A 143 17.03 -3.70 -0.24
C PHE A 143 17.74 -5.00 -0.57
N ILE A 144 18.28 -5.13 -1.81
CA ILE A 144 18.99 -6.35 -2.23
C ILE A 144 20.30 -6.50 -1.45
N THR A 145 20.43 -7.65 -0.80
CA THR A 145 21.62 -8.08 -0.05
C THR A 145 22.42 -9.15 -0.77
N SER A 146 21.78 -9.91 -1.66
CA SER A 146 22.41 -10.92 -2.53
C SER A 146 21.71 -10.91 -3.89
N PRO A 147 22.45 -10.80 -4.99
CA PRO A 147 23.92 -10.73 -5.12
C PRO A 147 24.57 -9.49 -4.49
N ALA A 148 25.89 -9.57 -4.24
CA ALA A 148 26.63 -8.53 -3.52
C ALA A 148 26.69 -7.17 -4.25
N ASP A 149 26.49 -7.14 -5.57
CA ASP A 149 26.39 -5.91 -6.36
C ASP A 149 25.08 -5.15 -6.11
N GLY A 150 24.11 -5.77 -5.42
CA GLY A 150 22.81 -5.20 -5.11
C GLY A 150 21.91 -5.05 -6.32
N LYS A 151 22.07 -5.89 -7.34
CA LYS A 151 21.26 -5.89 -8.56
C LYS A 151 20.45 -7.17 -8.69
N MET A 152 19.26 -7.06 -9.29
CA MET A 152 18.50 -8.24 -9.68
C MET A 152 19.22 -8.99 -10.81
N PRO A 153 19.48 -10.31 -10.66
CA PRO A 153 20.23 -11.08 -11.63
C PRO A 153 19.35 -11.53 -12.80
N PHE A 154 18.72 -10.61 -13.52
CA PHE A 154 17.86 -10.90 -14.66
C PHE A 154 18.58 -11.71 -15.74
N ARG A 155 17.90 -12.69 -16.32
CA ARG A 155 18.36 -13.40 -17.53
C ARG A 155 18.42 -12.48 -18.74
N ASP A 156 17.39 -11.68 -18.91
CA ASP A 156 17.27 -10.65 -19.95
C ASP A 156 16.74 -9.38 -19.31
N ARG A 157 17.65 -8.53 -18.84
CA ARG A 157 17.31 -7.30 -18.16
C ARG A 157 16.52 -6.35 -19.05
N ALA A 158 16.89 -6.26 -20.33
CA ALA A 158 16.23 -5.34 -21.26
C ALA A 158 14.78 -5.76 -21.49
N LYS A 159 14.53 -7.07 -21.69
CA LYS A 159 13.19 -7.62 -21.83
C LYS A 159 12.35 -7.43 -20.56
N SER A 160 12.93 -7.72 -19.39
CA SER A 160 12.22 -7.56 -18.11
C SER A 160 11.85 -6.10 -17.86
N LEU A 161 12.78 -5.17 -18.06
CA LEU A 161 12.49 -3.74 -17.94
C LEU A 161 11.45 -3.27 -18.96
N ALA A 162 11.51 -3.75 -20.19
CA ALA A 162 10.53 -3.42 -21.22
C ALA A 162 9.12 -3.86 -20.83
N LEU A 163 8.98 -5.06 -20.23
CA LEU A 163 7.69 -5.53 -19.72
C LEU A 163 7.16 -4.63 -18.60
N MET A 164 8.02 -4.28 -17.63
CA MET A 164 7.65 -3.44 -16.48
C MET A 164 7.17 -2.04 -16.87
N ILE A 165 7.80 -1.44 -17.90
CA ILE A 165 7.50 -0.05 -18.31
C ILE A 165 6.46 0.04 -19.43
N ARG A 166 6.21 -1.05 -20.15
CA ARG A 166 5.35 -1.08 -21.34
C ARG A 166 3.99 -0.46 -21.07
N ASP A 167 3.27 -0.96 -20.10
CA ASP A 167 1.92 -0.50 -19.78
C ASP A 167 1.89 0.97 -19.39
N GLY A 168 2.88 1.42 -18.63
CA GLY A 168 3.00 2.82 -18.23
C GLY A 168 3.33 3.75 -19.40
N GLN A 169 4.12 3.28 -20.37
CA GLN A 169 4.45 4.06 -21.57
C GLN A 169 3.29 4.10 -22.56
N GLU A 170 2.62 2.98 -22.80
CA GLU A 170 1.45 2.93 -23.66
C GLU A 170 0.33 3.83 -23.12
N TYR A 171 0.04 3.73 -21.82
CA TYR A 171 -0.95 4.56 -21.15
C TYR A 171 -0.61 6.06 -21.24
N ARG A 172 0.62 6.46 -20.95
CA ARG A 172 1.07 7.87 -21.01
C ARG A 172 1.13 8.41 -22.44
N SER A 173 1.44 7.57 -23.40
CA SER A 173 1.53 7.99 -24.81
C SER A 173 0.18 8.13 -25.49
N GLY A 174 -0.90 7.63 -24.89
CA GLY A 174 -2.23 7.57 -25.49
C GLY A 174 -2.31 6.72 -26.77
N LYS A 175 -1.30 5.85 -27.00
CA LYS A 175 -1.24 5.03 -28.23
C LYS A 175 -1.86 3.66 -28.07
N GLY A 176 -2.29 3.28 -26.86
CA GLY A 176 -3.00 2.04 -26.63
C GLY A 176 -4.41 2.07 -27.19
N ALA A 177 -4.89 0.95 -27.68
CA ALA A 177 -6.31 0.77 -28.00
C ALA A 177 -7.04 0.40 -26.71
N TYR A 178 -7.39 1.38 -25.90
CA TYR A 178 -8.10 1.15 -24.63
C TYR A 178 -9.58 0.91 -24.88
N THR A 179 -9.88 -0.21 -25.53
CA THR A 179 -11.24 -0.57 -25.94
C THR A 179 -11.97 -1.31 -24.84
N ASP A 180 -11.24 -2.07 -24.03
CA ASP A 180 -11.77 -2.87 -22.93
C ASP A 180 -11.04 -2.58 -21.61
N PRO A 181 -11.65 -2.86 -20.45
CA PRO A 181 -10.98 -2.67 -19.17
C PRO A 181 -9.64 -3.42 -19.08
N GLU A 182 -9.53 -4.58 -19.71
CA GLU A 182 -8.34 -5.44 -19.74
C GLU A 182 -7.16 -4.81 -20.48
N ASP A 183 -7.40 -3.83 -21.34
CA ASP A 183 -6.35 -3.06 -22.02
C ASP A 183 -5.66 -2.06 -21.06
N LEU A 184 -6.27 -1.78 -19.91
CA LEU A 184 -5.75 -0.85 -18.94
C LEU A 184 -4.79 -1.53 -17.97
N PRO A 185 -3.78 -0.81 -17.45
CA PRO A 185 -2.89 -1.34 -16.39
C PRO A 185 -3.67 -1.83 -15.18
N ILE A 186 -3.16 -2.87 -14.53
CA ILE A 186 -3.80 -3.50 -13.36
C ILE A 186 -4.05 -2.52 -12.20
N ARG A 187 -3.18 -1.51 -12.04
CA ARG A 187 -3.34 -0.44 -11.06
C ARG A 187 -4.49 0.52 -11.38
N GLU A 188 -4.71 0.81 -12.68
CA GLU A 188 -5.81 1.67 -13.12
C GLU A 188 -7.17 0.96 -12.98
N ARG A 189 -7.14 -0.37 -13.00
CA ARG A 189 -8.29 -1.23 -12.73
C ARG A 189 -8.51 -1.53 -11.25
N CYS A 190 -7.68 -0.98 -10.36
CA CYS A 190 -7.75 -1.19 -8.91
C CYS A 190 -7.69 -2.67 -8.49
N LEU A 191 -6.93 -3.51 -9.20
CA LEU A 191 -6.86 -4.95 -8.93
C LEU A 191 -5.85 -5.30 -7.86
N ILE A 192 -4.69 -4.65 -7.88
CA ILE A 192 -3.63 -4.73 -6.86
C ILE A 192 -2.92 -3.39 -6.73
N SER A 193 -2.21 -3.20 -5.62
CA SER A 193 -1.40 -2.03 -5.37
C SER A 193 -0.30 -1.83 -6.41
N GLN A 194 0.09 -0.58 -6.60
CA GLN A 194 1.22 -0.24 -7.46
C GLN A 194 2.56 -0.53 -6.77
N SER A 195 3.63 -0.60 -7.56
CA SER A 195 5.02 -0.68 -7.09
C SER A 195 5.32 -1.90 -6.23
N ASP A 196 4.58 -3.00 -6.41
CA ASP A 196 4.71 -4.26 -5.65
C ASP A 196 4.48 -4.10 -4.13
N ALA A 197 3.76 -3.05 -3.69
CA ALA A 197 3.54 -2.83 -2.26
C ALA A 197 2.82 -4.01 -1.59
N GLY A 198 1.85 -4.65 -2.25
CA GLY A 198 1.17 -5.86 -1.76
C GLY A 198 2.01 -7.14 -1.86
N GLY A 199 3.08 -7.12 -2.63
CA GLY A 199 3.97 -8.28 -2.82
C GLY A 199 3.43 -9.39 -3.71
N PRO A 200 4.08 -10.58 -3.68
CA PRO A 200 5.45 -10.81 -3.22
C PRO A 200 6.48 -10.35 -4.27
N VAL A 201 7.54 -9.64 -3.98
CA VAL A 201 8.09 -9.12 -2.75
C VAL A 201 7.40 -7.80 -2.39
N MET A 202 7.17 -7.51 -1.11
CA MET A 202 6.61 -6.22 -0.70
C MET A 202 7.67 -5.13 -0.81
N LEU A 203 7.35 -4.06 -1.54
CA LEU A 203 8.25 -2.92 -1.72
C LEU A 203 7.57 -1.64 -1.22
N ASN A 204 8.40 -0.65 -0.88
CA ASN A 204 7.89 0.68 -0.57
C ASN A 204 7.34 1.37 -1.83
N ALA A 205 6.31 2.16 -1.64
CA ALA A 205 5.70 3.00 -2.66
C ALA A 205 5.91 4.49 -2.33
N ILE A 206 5.36 5.36 -3.16
CA ILE A 206 5.46 6.81 -2.94
C ILE A 206 4.49 7.31 -1.86
N TYR A 207 3.46 6.53 -1.50
CA TYR A 207 2.47 6.82 -0.45
C TYR A 207 1.77 5.53 0.01
N ASN A 208 0.97 5.61 1.10
CA ASN A 208 0.23 4.48 1.70
C ASN A 208 1.12 3.27 2.02
N ASN A 209 2.25 3.54 2.66
CA ASN A 209 3.25 2.54 3.04
C ASN A 209 2.95 1.87 4.40
N ASN A 210 1.69 1.92 4.85
CA ASN A 210 1.30 1.38 6.14
C ASN A 210 0.75 -0.05 5.99
N TYR A 211 1.14 -0.89 6.95
CA TYR A 211 0.78 -2.31 7.00
C TYR A 211 0.25 -2.67 8.38
N SER A 212 -0.70 -3.57 8.43
CA SER A 212 -1.10 -4.29 9.63
C SER A 212 -0.80 -5.77 9.45
N PHE A 213 -0.16 -6.36 10.46
CA PHE A 213 0.11 -7.80 10.48
C PHE A 213 -0.71 -8.43 11.59
N LEU A 214 -1.62 -9.33 11.24
CA LEU A 214 -2.44 -10.03 12.19
C LEU A 214 -2.06 -11.51 12.22
N VAL A 215 -1.74 -12.01 13.40
CA VAL A 215 -1.50 -13.43 13.65
C VAL A 215 -2.68 -14.01 14.41
N THR A 216 -3.35 -14.97 13.83
CA THR A 216 -4.41 -15.77 14.45
C THR A 216 -3.91 -17.19 14.65
N PRO A 217 -4.64 -18.07 15.38
CA PRO A 217 -4.25 -19.48 15.53
C PRO A 217 -4.09 -20.25 14.21
N GLY A 218 -4.74 -19.79 13.13
CA GLY A 218 -4.74 -20.50 11.85
C GLY A 218 -4.22 -19.69 10.67
N TYR A 219 -4.04 -18.37 10.81
CA TYR A 219 -3.71 -17.52 9.67
C TYR A 219 -2.76 -16.41 10.05
N PHE A 220 -1.84 -16.12 9.14
CA PHE A 220 -1.10 -14.86 9.10
C PHE A 220 -1.69 -13.96 8.03
N VAL A 221 -2.12 -12.77 8.42
CA VAL A 221 -2.74 -11.79 7.53
C VAL A 221 -1.80 -10.60 7.39
N ILE A 222 -1.55 -10.22 6.16
CA ILE A 222 -0.82 -9.02 5.76
C ILE A 222 -1.84 -8.10 5.13
N ASP A 223 -2.16 -7.00 5.80
CA ASP A 223 -3.11 -5.99 5.36
C ASP A 223 -2.34 -4.71 5.03
N LEU A 224 -2.47 -4.23 3.80
CA LEU A 224 -1.78 -3.06 3.28
C LEU A 224 -2.78 -1.92 3.04
N GLU A 225 -2.45 -0.73 3.49
CA GLU A 225 -3.26 0.47 3.28
C GLU A 225 -3.47 0.78 1.79
N MET A 226 -2.43 0.64 0.97
CA MET A 226 -2.55 0.88 -0.47
C MET A 226 -3.45 -0.17 -1.13
N ASN A 227 -4.53 0.30 -1.75
CA ASN A 227 -5.53 -0.52 -2.45
C ASN A 227 -6.25 -1.55 -1.57
N HIS A 228 -6.06 -1.53 -0.25
CA HIS A 228 -6.53 -2.57 0.67
C HIS A 228 -6.14 -3.98 0.25
N ASP A 229 -4.92 -4.11 -0.27
CA ASP A 229 -4.41 -5.43 -0.64
C ASP A 229 -4.23 -6.28 0.61
N VAL A 230 -4.86 -7.45 0.62
CA VAL A 230 -4.79 -8.39 1.74
C VAL A 230 -4.24 -9.73 1.27
N ARG A 231 -3.20 -10.22 1.97
CA ARG A 231 -2.68 -11.57 1.79
C ARG A 231 -2.98 -12.39 3.03
N ILE A 232 -3.72 -13.48 2.86
CA ILE A 232 -4.12 -14.39 3.95
C ILE A 232 -3.38 -15.70 3.75
N ALA A 233 -2.39 -15.98 4.59
CA ALA A 233 -1.58 -17.18 4.54
C ALA A 233 -1.99 -18.13 5.68
N PRO A 234 -2.55 -19.32 5.41
CA PRO A 234 -2.81 -20.33 6.44
C PRO A 234 -1.50 -20.78 7.08
N ILE A 235 -1.49 -20.88 8.42
CA ILE A 235 -0.34 -21.29 9.21
C ILE A 235 -0.36 -22.81 9.41
N PHE A 236 0.73 -23.47 9.08
CA PHE A 236 0.92 -24.91 9.23
C PHE A 236 1.96 -25.23 10.32
N ALA A 237 1.89 -26.44 10.84
CA ALA A 237 2.77 -26.90 11.91
C ALA A 237 4.24 -27.07 11.48
N SER A 238 4.51 -27.16 10.17
CA SER A 238 5.87 -27.27 9.63
C SER A 238 5.94 -26.75 8.20
N ALA A 239 7.14 -26.41 7.75
CA ALA A 239 7.43 -26.02 6.37
C ALA A 239 7.00 -27.09 5.34
N GLU A 240 7.18 -28.36 5.66
CA GLU A 240 6.79 -29.47 4.79
C GLU A 240 5.27 -29.47 4.57
N LYS A 241 4.48 -29.42 5.66
CA LYS A 241 3.01 -29.35 5.60
C LYS A 241 2.52 -28.11 4.87
N ALA A 242 3.14 -26.97 5.10
CA ALA A 242 2.82 -25.72 4.42
C ALA A 242 3.02 -25.87 2.90
N ARG A 243 4.20 -26.33 2.46
CA ARG A 243 4.49 -26.51 1.04
C ARG A 243 3.59 -27.51 0.34
N ALA A 244 3.19 -28.59 1.05
CA ALA A 244 2.24 -29.57 0.53
C ALA A 244 0.81 -29.01 0.38
N ALA A 245 0.48 -27.91 1.03
CA ALA A 245 -0.84 -27.29 1.03
C ALA A 245 -1.03 -26.23 -0.04
N HIS A 246 0.00 -25.89 -0.82
CA HIS A 246 -0.16 -24.99 -1.94
C HIS A 246 -1.23 -25.49 -2.92
N LYS A 247 -1.98 -24.54 -3.45
CA LYS A 247 -2.97 -24.85 -4.50
C LYS A 247 -2.30 -25.38 -5.76
N PRO A 248 -3.00 -26.16 -6.59
CA PRO A 248 -2.51 -26.57 -7.89
C PRO A 248 -2.06 -25.35 -8.72
N ALA A 249 -1.02 -25.54 -9.56
CA ALA A 249 -0.43 -24.48 -10.39
C ALA A 249 -1.42 -23.84 -11.39
N SER A 250 -2.57 -24.47 -11.63
CA SER A 250 -3.67 -23.92 -12.44
C SER A 250 -4.46 -22.83 -11.72
N ILE A 251 -4.32 -22.72 -10.39
CA ILE A 251 -4.99 -21.69 -9.58
C ILE A 251 -3.97 -20.61 -9.24
N ARG A 252 -4.04 -19.50 -9.96
CA ARG A 252 -3.10 -18.38 -9.86
C ARG A 252 -3.83 -17.09 -9.46
N PRO A 253 -4.05 -16.87 -8.15
CA PRO A 253 -4.72 -15.66 -7.66
C PRO A 253 -3.82 -14.43 -7.77
N TRP A 254 -4.44 -13.25 -7.68
CA TRP A 254 -3.72 -12.01 -7.42
C TRP A 254 -2.92 -12.13 -6.11
N LEU A 255 -1.72 -11.56 -6.07
CA LEU A 255 -0.74 -11.64 -4.98
C LEU A 255 -0.24 -13.07 -4.68
N GLY A 256 -0.61 -14.06 -5.52
CA GLY A 256 -0.16 -15.44 -5.41
C GLY A 256 -0.87 -16.26 -4.33
N ASP A 257 -0.48 -17.53 -4.24
CA ASP A 257 -0.93 -18.49 -3.24
C ASP A 257 0.10 -18.56 -2.10
N SER A 258 -0.24 -18.01 -0.94
CA SER A 258 0.65 -17.91 0.22
C SER A 258 0.30 -18.95 1.27
N VAL A 259 1.32 -19.58 1.84
CA VAL A 259 1.25 -20.47 3.02
C VAL A 259 2.26 -20.01 4.06
N ALA A 260 2.04 -20.31 5.35
CA ALA A 260 2.92 -19.84 6.42
C ALA A 260 3.25 -20.91 7.44
N TRP A 261 4.35 -20.73 8.17
CA TRP A 261 4.75 -21.51 9.33
C TRP A 261 5.68 -20.71 10.23
N TRP A 262 5.79 -21.15 11.48
CA TRP A 262 6.80 -20.62 12.40
C TRP A 262 8.12 -21.37 12.29
N ASP A 263 9.21 -20.61 12.15
CA ASP A 263 10.59 -21.07 12.24
C ASP A 263 11.23 -20.37 13.47
N GLY A 264 11.15 -21.00 14.63
CA GLY A 264 11.45 -20.34 15.90
C GLY A 264 10.51 -19.16 16.16
N ASP A 265 11.06 -17.96 16.26
CA ASP A 265 10.34 -16.71 16.45
C ASP A 265 10.14 -15.92 15.13
N THR A 266 10.43 -16.56 14.02
CA THR A 266 10.24 -15.98 12.68
C THR A 266 8.99 -16.54 12.02
N MET A 267 8.07 -15.70 11.58
CA MET A 267 6.99 -16.08 10.67
C MET A 267 7.56 -16.19 9.27
N VAL A 268 7.43 -17.35 8.66
CA VAL A 268 7.86 -17.59 7.27
C VAL A 268 6.62 -17.72 6.40
N VAL A 269 6.63 -17.00 5.29
CA VAL A 269 5.58 -17.07 4.25
C VAL A 269 6.23 -17.52 2.95
N GLU A 270 5.71 -18.59 2.35
CA GLU A 270 6.09 -19.00 1.00
C GLU A 270 4.94 -18.71 0.05
N THR A 271 5.22 -18.04 -1.04
CA THR A 271 4.21 -17.68 -2.06
C THR A 271 4.60 -18.23 -3.41
N ARG A 272 3.63 -18.85 -4.07
CA ARG A 272 3.71 -19.41 -5.43
C ARG A 272 2.51 -18.97 -6.26
N ASN A 273 2.45 -19.42 -7.50
CA ASN A 273 1.26 -19.30 -8.34
C ASN A 273 0.75 -17.85 -8.50
N VAL A 274 1.65 -16.89 -8.68
CA VAL A 274 1.31 -15.49 -8.92
C VAL A 274 0.50 -15.36 -10.21
N HIS A 275 -0.50 -14.46 -10.21
CA HIS A 275 -1.36 -14.23 -11.36
C HIS A 275 -0.56 -13.85 -12.62
N PRO A 276 -0.89 -14.41 -13.82
CA PRO A 276 -0.11 -14.17 -15.04
C PRO A 276 0.05 -12.71 -15.44
N GLU A 277 -1.00 -11.91 -15.25
CA GLU A 277 -0.92 -10.49 -15.54
C GLU A 277 -0.02 -9.73 -14.55
N GLN A 278 0.01 -10.15 -13.30
CA GLN A 278 0.91 -9.58 -12.30
C GLN A 278 2.37 -9.85 -12.65
N GLU A 279 2.71 -11.06 -13.12
CA GLU A 279 4.07 -11.46 -13.49
C GLU A 279 4.76 -10.45 -14.42
N GLY A 280 4.06 -9.98 -15.45
CA GLY A 280 4.61 -9.08 -16.47
C GLY A 280 4.52 -7.58 -16.13
N ARG A 281 3.94 -7.21 -14.98
CA ARG A 281 3.58 -5.82 -14.67
C ARG A 281 4.11 -5.33 -13.33
N THR A 282 5.02 -6.08 -12.69
CA THR A 282 5.62 -5.78 -11.39
C THR A 282 7.12 -5.50 -11.51
N LEU A 283 7.69 -4.84 -10.49
CA LEU A 283 9.13 -4.57 -10.41
C LEU A 283 9.92 -5.86 -10.16
N THR A 284 9.28 -6.83 -9.53
CA THR A 284 9.84 -8.12 -9.14
C THR A 284 9.05 -9.26 -9.78
N PRO A 285 9.16 -9.47 -11.10
CA PRO A 285 8.39 -10.48 -11.80
C PRO A 285 8.64 -11.87 -11.22
N VAL A 286 7.54 -12.61 -11.00
CA VAL A 286 7.56 -13.99 -10.50
C VAL A 286 6.69 -14.84 -11.40
N SER A 287 7.31 -15.80 -12.09
CA SER A 287 6.63 -16.68 -13.03
C SER A 287 5.85 -17.82 -12.33
N SER A 288 5.20 -18.66 -13.12
CA SER A 288 4.56 -19.88 -12.62
C SER A 288 5.52 -20.89 -11.99
N GLN A 289 6.82 -20.76 -12.25
CA GLN A 289 7.88 -21.58 -11.64
C GLN A 289 8.57 -20.87 -10.46
N GLY A 290 8.17 -19.62 -10.19
CA GLY A 290 8.77 -18.81 -9.16
C GLY A 290 8.27 -19.18 -7.77
N VAL A 291 9.16 -19.02 -6.80
CA VAL A 291 8.90 -19.16 -5.36
C VAL A 291 9.47 -17.95 -4.67
N VAL A 292 8.65 -17.30 -3.87
CA VAL A 292 9.08 -16.22 -2.99
C VAL A 292 8.95 -16.68 -1.54
N THR A 293 10.04 -16.63 -0.80
CA THR A 293 10.06 -16.90 0.64
C THR A 293 10.29 -15.59 1.38
N GLU A 294 9.35 -15.24 2.25
CA GLU A 294 9.37 -14.02 3.07
C GLU A 294 9.49 -14.39 4.54
N ARG A 295 10.25 -13.63 5.30
CA ARG A 295 10.52 -13.90 6.71
C ARG A 295 10.30 -12.63 7.52
N PHE A 296 9.49 -12.73 8.54
CA PHE A 296 9.13 -11.64 9.44
C PHE A 296 9.65 -11.98 10.83
N THR A 297 10.57 -11.17 11.35
CA THR A 297 11.20 -11.38 12.67
C THR A 297 11.11 -10.10 13.47
N ARG A 298 10.45 -10.13 14.63
CA ARG A 298 10.47 -9.01 15.56
C ARG A 298 11.83 -8.95 16.23
N ILE A 299 12.70 -8.03 15.81
CA ILE A 299 14.07 -7.91 16.33
C ILE A 299 14.21 -6.85 17.42
N ALA A 300 13.25 -5.94 17.53
CA ALA A 300 13.13 -4.97 18.61
C ALA A 300 11.66 -4.58 18.80
N ARG A 301 11.36 -3.85 19.87
CA ARG A 301 10.01 -3.37 20.14
C ARG A 301 9.47 -2.49 18.99
N ASP A 302 10.35 -1.74 18.34
CA ASP A 302 10.07 -0.78 17.27
C ASP A 302 10.69 -1.21 15.94
N GLU A 303 11.00 -2.51 15.77
CA GLU A 303 11.61 -2.99 14.53
C GLU A 303 11.16 -4.42 14.20
N LEU A 304 10.47 -4.55 13.08
CA LEU A 304 10.09 -5.82 12.47
C LEU A 304 10.94 -6.01 11.20
N LEU A 305 11.92 -6.90 11.27
CA LEU A 305 12.78 -7.24 10.13
C LEU A 305 11.99 -8.07 9.13
N TYR A 306 11.98 -7.62 7.90
CA TYR A 306 11.46 -8.33 6.74
C TYR A 306 12.63 -8.73 5.84
N GLN A 307 12.73 -10.02 5.55
CA GLN A 307 13.69 -10.60 4.63
C GLN A 307 12.95 -11.38 3.56
N PHE A 308 13.48 -11.37 2.36
CA PHE A 308 12.88 -12.11 1.25
C PHE A 308 13.93 -12.80 0.41
N LYS A 309 13.54 -13.91 -0.22
CA LYS A 309 14.30 -14.64 -1.22
C LYS A 309 13.40 -14.95 -2.39
N VAL A 310 13.87 -14.67 -3.60
CA VAL A 310 13.19 -14.97 -4.86
C VAL A 310 13.98 -16.04 -5.62
N GLU A 311 13.30 -17.12 -5.96
CA GLU A 311 13.81 -18.23 -6.75
C GLU A 311 12.92 -18.42 -7.97
N ASP A 312 13.37 -17.95 -9.12
CA ASP A 312 12.61 -18.05 -10.37
C ASP A 312 13.55 -18.25 -11.56
N PRO A 313 13.62 -19.49 -12.10
CA PRO A 313 14.52 -19.80 -13.20
C PRO A 313 14.10 -19.19 -14.55
N VAL A 314 12.89 -18.64 -14.65
CA VAL A 314 12.39 -18.00 -15.88
C VAL A 314 12.95 -16.58 -16.00
N HIS A 315 12.89 -15.80 -14.93
CA HIS A 315 13.29 -14.40 -14.94
C HIS A 315 14.75 -14.19 -14.53
N TYR A 316 15.31 -15.03 -13.65
CA TYR A 316 16.62 -14.80 -13.04
C TYR A 316 17.63 -15.91 -13.33
N THR A 317 18.91 -15.54 -13.35
CA THR A 317 20.02 -16.48 -13.56
C THR A 317 20.39 -17.24 -12.29
N GLN A 318 20.03 -16.69 -11.13
CA GLN A 318 20.22 -17.27 -9.79
C GLN A 318 19.17 -16.74 -8.83
N ALA A 319 19.04 -17.39 -7.68
CA ALA A 319 18.24 -16.84 -6.57
C ALA A 319 18.85 -15.51 -6.09
N TRP A 320 17.98 -14.61 -5.65
CA TRP A 320 18.39 -13.34 -5.08
C TRP A 320 17.58 -13.03 -3.80
N SER A 321 18.10 -12.19 -2.95
CA SER A 321 17.49 -11.89 -1.67
C SER A 321 17.72 -10.46 -1.23
N GLY A 322 16.90 -10.01 -0.31
CA GLY A 322 17.01 -8.70 0.27
C GLY A 322 16.38 -8.62 1.66
N GLU A 323 16.54 -7.47 2.28
CA GLU A 323 15.97 -7.18 3.58
C GLU A 323 15.69 -5.68 3.77
N TYR A 324 14.71 -5.41 4.61
CA TYR A 324 14.49 -4.09 5.20
C TYR A 324 13.71 -4.24 6.51
N SER A 325 13.60 -3.16 7.28
CA SER A 325 12.82 -3.19 8.52
C SER A 325 11.57 -2.33 8.40
N PHE A 326 10.44 -2.87 8.82
CA PHE A 326 9.28 -2.06 9.15
C PHE A 326 9.51 -1.36 10.48
N LYS A 327 9.01 -0.12 10.59
CA LYS A 327 8.99 0.68 11.81
C LYS A 327 7.55 0.97 12.21
N PRO A 328 7.25 1.21 13.50
CA PRO A 328 5.91 1.62 13.91
C PRO A 328 5.46 2.87 13.16
N ALA A 329 4.29 2.81 12.55
CA ALA A 329 3.64 3.96 11.93
C ALA A 329 2.89 4.78 12.99
N LYS A 330 2.70 6.07 12.71
CA LYS A 330 1.85 6.95 13.51
C LYS A 330 0.45 6.94 12.89
N GLY A 331 -0.56 6.63 13.71
CA GLY A 331 -1.94 6.65 13.26
C GLY A 331 -2.51 5.26 12.97
N GLN A 332 -3.53 5.22 12.16
CA GLN A 332 -4.26 4.02 11.75
C GLN A 332 -4.14 3.83 10.24
N ILE A 333 -4.52 2.65 9.76
CA ILE A 333 -4.72 2.42 8.33
C ILE A 333 -6.02 3.12 7.92
N TYR A 334 -5.94 3.89 6.85
CA TYR A 334 -7.09 4.59 6.27
C TYR A 334 -7.61 3.84 5.05
N GLU A 335 -8.86 4.08 4.71
CA GLU A 335 -9.45 3.58 3.49
C GLU A 335 -8.71 4.11 2.26
N TYR A 336 -8.42 3.23 1.31
CA TYR A 336 -7.93 3.57 -0.02
C TYR A 336 -9.05 3.29 -1.04
N ALA A 337 -9.86 4.30 -1.30
CA ALA A 337 -11.05 4.19 -2.13
C ALA A 337 -10.68 4.27 -3.63
N CYS A 338 -9.97 3.27 -4.16
CA CYS A 338 -9.43 3.26 -5.52
C CYS A 338 -10.52 3.43 -6.60
N HIS A 339 -11.68 2.80 -6.40
CA HIS A 339 -12.80 2.89 -7.36
C HIS A 339 -13.59 4.18 -7.25
N GLU A 340 -13.64 4.80 -6.07
CA GLU A 340 -14.35 6.05 -5.86
C GLU A 340 -13.64 7.19 -6.59
N GLY A 341 -14.40 7.90 -7.41
CA GLY A 341 -13.83 8.99 -8.21
C GLY A 341 -12.95 8.55 -9.38
N ASN A 342 -12.88 7.26 -9.73
CA ASN A 342 -12.17 6.77 -10.91
C ASN A 342 -12.96 7.05 -12.20
N TYR A 343 -13.27 8.32 -12.43
CA TYR A 343 -13.97 8.78 -13.64
C TYR A 343 -13.15 8.60 -14.92
N ALA A 344 -11.84 8.41 -14.78
CA ALA A 344 -10.95 8.20 -15.91
C ALA A 344 -11.28 6.89 -16.65
N MET A 345 -11.56 5.81 -15.92
CA MET A 345 -11.94 4.52 -16.50
C MET A 345 -13.20 4.65 -17.38
N GLU A 346 -14.26 5.25 -16.83
CA GLU A 346 -15.51 5.48 -17.56
C GLU A 346 -15.27 6.37 -18.79
N GLY A 347 -14.53 7.47 -18.65
CA GLY A 347 -14.21 8.39 -19.74
C GLY A 347 -13.45 7.73 -20.89
N ILE A 348 -12.45 6.90 -20.57
CA ILE A 348 -11.62 6.18 -21.56
C ILE A 348 -12.49 5.17 -22.34
N LEU A 349 -13.25 4.33 -21.65
CA LEU A 349 -14.10 3.31 -22.28
C LEU A 349 -15.22 3.94 -23.11
N ARG A 350 -15.80 5.04 -22.63
CA ARG A 350 -16.80 5.81 -23.41
C ARG A 350 -16.18 6.40 -24.68
N GLY A 351 -14.98 6.94 -24.60
CA GLY A 351 -14.23 7.45 -25.74
C GLY A 351 -14.01 6.36 -26.81
N ALA A 352 -13.61 5.16 -26.39
CA ALA A 352 -13.46 4.00 -27.26
C ALA A 352 -14.78 3.65 -28.00
N ARG A 353 -15.90 3.56 -27.25
CA ARG A 353 -17.22 3.30 -27.88
C ARG A 353 -17.63 4.36 -28.89
N LEU A 354 -17.34 5.63 -28.63
CA LEU A 354 -17.62 6.70 -29.61
C LEU A 354 -16.74 6.60 -30.85
N ALA A 355 -15.48 6.23 -30.73
CA ALA A 355 -14.57 6.00 -31.84
C ALA A 355 -15.04 4.83 -32.73
N GLU A 356 -15.46 3.71 -32.15
CA GLU A 356 -16.02 2.56 -32.83
C GLU A 356 -17.29 2.92 -33.63
N GLN A 357 -18.20 3.68 -32.99
CA GLN A 357 -19.41 4.16 -33.67
C GLN A 357 -19.09 5.08 -34.84
N ALA A 358 -18.07 5.93 -34.73
CA ALA A 358 -17.61 6.80 -35.81
C ALA A 358 -17.02 5.99 -36.96
N ALA A 359 -16.19 4.99 -36.67
CA ALA A 359 -15.60 4.09 -37.65
C ALA A 359 -16.66 3.28 -38.41
N ALA A 360 -17.66 2.74 -37.72
CA ALA A 360 -18.79 2.02 -38.36
C ALA A 360 -19.59 2.90 -39.32
N LYS A 361 -19.80 4.17 -38.98
CA LYS A 361 -20.50 5.14 -39.87
C LYS A 361 -19.65 5.52 -41.10
N SER A 362 -18.33 5.53 -40.99
CA SER A 362 -17.44 5.88 -42.11
C SER A 362 -17.11 4.68 -43.01
N GLY A 363 -17.13 3.45 -42.48
CA GLY A 363 -16.90 2.22 -43.26
C GLY A 363 -18.11 1.71 -44.08
N GLY A 364 -19.27 2.32 -43.91
CA GLY A 364 -20.52 2.00 -44.65
C GLY A 364 -20.77 2.89 -45.87
N ARG A 365 -19.76 3.57 -46.40
CA ARG A 365 -19.85 4.35 -47.65
C ARG A 365 -19.06 3.72 -48.77
#